data_2e56ba881a99394692cf1d19abf919c5
#
_entry.id   2e56ba881a99394692cf1d19abf919c5
#
_cell.length_a   1.000
_cell.length_b   1.000
_cell.length_c   1.000
_cell.angle_alpha   90.00
_cell.angle_beta   90.00
_cell.angle_gamma   90.00
#
_symmetry.space_group_name_H-M   'P 1'
#
loop_
_entity.id
_entity.type
_entity.pdbx_description
1 polymer ?
#
loop_
_entity_poly.entity_id
_entity_poly.type
_entity_poly.pdbx_seq_one_letter_code
_entity_poly.pdbx_strand_id
1 'polypeptide(L)'
;AAGRLAAASDLVIVFAHQWTAEAFDVPNLSLPDNQDALITAVAKANPHTAVVLETGGAVLMPWLKDVGAVLEAWYPGTSGGEAIGRVLFGEVNPSGHLPITFPASEQQLPRPVLDGDPKKPELRFDVNYSEGAAVGYKWFDLKGLKPLFPFGYGLSYTSFSHDGLAAHWADGQLTVSFTIKNTGAVAGKGLAQVYVASPKGLWEAPKR
;
A
#
# COMPACT_ATOMS: atom_id res chain seq x y z
N ALA A 1 -7.12 24.08 16.32
CA ALA A 1 -6.12 23.70 17.32
C ALA A 1 -4.91 23.05 16.64
N ALA A 2 -5.08 21.92 15.93
CA ALA A 2 -3.98 21.13 15.33
C ALA A 2 -3.06 21.94 14.41
N GLY A 3 -3.61 22.74 13.49
CA GLY A 3 -2.79 23.55 12.57
C GLY A 3 -1.91 24.59 13.27
N ARG A 4 -2.33 25.14 14.42
CA ARG A 4 -1.48 26.07 15.20
C ARG A 4 -0.32 25.34 15.88
N LEU A 5 -0.55 24.13 16.39
CA LEU A 5 0.52 23.29 16.93
C LEU A 5 1.51 22.91 15.83
N ALA A 6 0.99 22.47 14.69
CA ALA A 6 1.81 22.10 13.53
C ALA A 6 2.71 23.25 13.08
N ALA A 7 2.18 24.48 12.98
CA ALA A 7 2.94 25.65 12.58
C ALA A 7 4.05 26.04 13.58
N ALA A 8 3.94 25.62 14.84
CA ALA A 8 4.91 25.90 15.90
C ALA A 8 5.89 24.72 16.14
N SER A 9 5.82 23.68 15.36
CA SER A 9 6.65 22.45 15.51
C SER A 9 7.67 22.36 14.40
N ASP A 10 8.85 21.81 14.68
CA ASP A 10 9.89 21.56 13.68
C ASP A 10 9.51 20.39 12.73
N LEU A 11 8.82 19.39 13.29
CA LEU A 11 8.33 18.20 12.60
C LEU A 11 6.97 17.82 13.17
N VAL A 12 6.09 17.31 12.33
CA VAL A 12 4.78 16.81 12.73
C VAL A 12 4.61 15.37 12.29
N ILE A 13 4.17 14.52 13.19
CA ILE A 13 3.78 13.14 12.89
C ILE A 13 2.29 13.02 13.16
N VAL A 14 1.52 12.67 12.13
CA VAL A 14 0.09 12.41 12.23
C VAL A 14 -0.15 10.92 12.20
N PHE A 15 -0.73 10.37 13.26
CA PHE A 15 -1.25 9.01 13.27
C PHE A 15 -2.68 9.03 12.74
N ALA A 16 -2.94 8.26 11.71
CA ALA A 16 -4.27 8.07 11.15
C ALA A 16 -4.61 6.58 11.15
N HIS A 17 -5.84 6.27 11.49
CA HIS A 17 -6.26 4.89 11.71
C HIS A 17 -7.59 4.58 11.05
N GLN A 18 -7.80 3.30 10.79
CA GLN A 18 -9.06 2.76 10.35
C GLN A 18 -9.37 1.55 11.22
N TRP A 19 -10.52 1.57 11.89
CA TRP A 19 -10.99 0.40 12.59
C TRP A 19 -11.74 -0.51 11.62
N THR A 20 -11.39 -1.78 11.60
CA THR A 20 -12.09 -2.80 10.82
C THR A 20 -12.33 -4.04 11.69
N ALA A 21 -13.40 -4.75 11.42
CA ALA A 21 -13.71 -6.01 12.07
C ALA A 21 -14.45 -6.92 11.09
N GLU A 22 -14.49 -8.22 11.40
CA GLU A 22 -15.34 -9.17 10.68
C GLU A 22 -16.81 -8.74 10.73
N ALA A 23 -17.49 -8.90 9.61
CA ALA A 23 -18.88 -8.49 9.39
C ALA A 23 -19.15 -6.96 9.40
N PHE A 24 -18.10 -6.14 9.40
CA PHE A 24 -18.22 -4.69 9.28
C PHE A 24 -17.42 -4.22 8.04
N ASP A 25 -18.12 -4.14 6.91
CA ASP A 25 -17.52 -3.67 5.68
C ASP A 25 -17.20 -2.18 5.73
N VAL A 26 -16.08 -1.82 5.13
CA VAL A 26 -15.67 -0.43 4.98
C VAL A 26 -16.49 0.21 3.85
N PRO A 27 -17.22 1.31 4.09
CA PRO A 27 -18.14 1.86 3.10
C PRO A 27 -17.45 2.48 1.88
N ASN A 28 -16.20 2.89 2.02
CA ASN A 28 -15.35 3.48 0.98
C ASN A 28 -13.88 3.40 1.41
N LEU A 29 -12.97 3.88 0.56
CA LEU A 29 -11.53 3.87 0.84
C LEU A 29 -11.00 5.16 1.49
N SER A 30 -11.85 6.09 1.90
CA SER A 30 -11.41 7.28 2.65
C SER A 30 -11.11 6.93 4.10
N LEU A 31 -10.20 7.68 4.71
CA LEU A 31 -10.00 7.60 6.16
C LEU A 31 -11.27 8.06 6.90
N PRO A 32 -11.69 7.36 7.96
CA PRO A 32 -12.87 7.74 8.73
C PRO A 32 -12.69 9.05 9.50
N ASP A 33 -13.77 9.60 10.06
CA ASP A 33 -13.78 10.70 11.03
C ASP A 33 -13.08 11.98 10.54
N ASN A 34 -13.17 12.29 9.24
CA ASN A 34 -12.53 13.46 8.63
C ASN A 34 -11.00 13.52 8.80
N GLN A 35 -10.31 12.40 9.00
CA GLN A 35 -8.87 12.38 9.16
C GLN A 35 -8.14 12.92 7.93
N ASP A 36 -8.66 12.73 6.72
CA ASP A 36 -8.11 13.34 5.50
C ASP A 36 -8.07 14.87 5.58
N ALA A 37 -9.14 15.48 6.10
CA ALA A 37 -9.17 16.93 6.29
C ALA A 37 -8.21 17.40 7.39
N LEU A 38 -8.03 16.63 8.46
CA LEU A 38 -7.06 16.90 9.51
C LEU A 38 -5.63 16.89 8.94
N ILE A 39 -5.26 15.82 8.21
CA ILE A 39 -3.94 15.68 7.60
C ILE A 39 -3.68 16.84 6.64
N THR A 40 -4.65 17.16 5.77
CA THR A 40 -4.54 18.28 4.84
C THR A 40 -4.30 19.61 5.56
N ALA A 41 -5.03 19.88 6.64
CA ALA A 41 -4.89 21.12 7.41
C ALA A 41 -3.54 21.19 8.14
N VAL A 42 -3.04 20.07 8.63
CA VAL A 42 -1.73 19.97 9.31
C VAL A 42 -0.60 20.14 8.30
N ALA A 43 -0.63 19.42 7.19
CA ALA A 43 0.38 19.50 6.13
C ALA A 43 0.48 20.91 5.53
N LYS A 44 -0.66 21.59 5.36
CA LYS A 44 -0.69 22.99 4.93
C LYS A 44 0.00 23.92 5.94
N ALA A 45 -0.08 23.64 7.23
CA ALA A 45 0.53 24.44 8.28
C ALA A 45 2.01 24.14 8.50
N ASN A 46 2.43 22.90 8.21
CA ASN A 46 3.83 22.46 8.31
C ASN A 46 4.17 21.44 7.23
N PRO A 47 5.00 21.77 6.23
CA PRO A 47 5.39 20.87 5.16
C PRO A 47 6.25 19.67 5.65
N HIS A 48 6.86 19.77 6.85
CA HIS A 48 7.59 18.68 7.48
C HIS A 48 6.62 17.75 8.24
N THR A 49 5.57 17.31 7.54
CA THR A 49 4.58 16.39 8.10
C THR A 49 4.82 14.98 7.57
N ALA A 50 4.94 14.02 8.48
CA ALA A 50 4.88 12.60 8.19
C ALA A 50 3.53 12.03 8.65
N VAL A 51 2.99 11.08 7.89
CA VAL A 51 1.75 10.38 8.26
C VAL A 51 2.06 8.92 8.53
N VAL A 52 1.62 8.40 9.66
CA VAL A 52 1.62 6.98 10.00
C VAL A 52 0.19 6.48 9.86
N LEU A 53 0.00 5.50 8.98
CA LEU A 53 -1.27 4.85 8.74
C LEU A 53 -1.34 3.53 9.52
N GLU A 54 -2.37 3.37 10.32
CA GLU A 54 -2.70 2.13 11.01
C GLU A 54 -4.03 1.62 10.44
N THR A 55 -3.98 0.98 9.26
CA THR A 55 -5.15 0.57 8.49
C THR A 55 -5.17 -0.92 8.21
N GLY A 56 -6.35 -1.48 7.97
CA GLY A 56 -6.53 -2.89 7.65
C GLY A 56 -6.47 -3.18 6.15
N GLY A 57 -6.44 -2.16 5.32
CA GLY A 57 -6.46 -2.26 3.86
C GLY A 57 -5.97 -0.99 3.19
N ALA A 58 -6.09 -0.94 1.86
CA ALA A 58 -5.75 0.25 1.10
C ALA A 58 -6.69 1.41 1.43
N VAL A 59 -6.13 2.61 1.53
CA VAL A 59 -6.87 3.86 1.68
C VAL A 59 -6.47 4.86 0.60
N LEU A 60 -7.38 5.76 0.26
CA LEU A 60 -7.07 6.90 -0.59
C LEU A 60 -6.29 7.94 0.21
N MET A 61 -5.38 8.64 -0.45
CA MET A 61 -4.51 9.65 0.17
C MET A 61 -4.58 10.96 -0.62
N PRO A 62 -5.69 11.71 -0.53
CA PRO A 62 -5.84 12.96 -1.30
C PRO A 62 -4.80 14.02 -0.93
N TRP A 63 -4.21 13.91 0.24
CA TRP A 63 -3.18 14.77 0.82
C TRP A 63 -1.74 14.31 0.53
N LEU A 64 -1.54 13.20 -0.17
CA LEU A 64 -0.21 12.58 -0.34
C LEU A 64 0.88 13.54 -0.85
N LYS A 65 0.53 14.44 -1.77
CA LYS A 65 1.47 15.42 -2.35
C LYS A 65 1.88 16.54 -1.37
N ASP A 66 1.16 16.69 -0.29
CA ASP A 66 1.33 17.80 0.67
C ASP A 66 2.10 17.35 1.93
N VAL A 67 2.46 16.06 2.04
CA VAL A 67 3.22 15.49 3.16
C VAL A 67 4.60 15.02 2.72
N GLY A 68 5.55 15.05 3.65
CA GLY A 68 6.95 14.64 3.39
C GLY A 68 7.16 13.14 3.34
N ALA A 69 6.36 12.37 4.10
CA ALA A 69 6.48 10.91 4.16
C ALA A 69 5.17 10.25 4.60
N VAL A 70 5.00 8.99 4.18
CA VAL A 70 3.92 8.12 4.67
C VAL A 70 4.52 6.78 5.08
N LEU A 71 4.18 6.32 6.27
CA LEU A 71 4.49 5.00 6.79
C LEU A 71 3.20 4.20 6.96
N GLU A 72 3.03 3.12 6.19
CA GLU A 72 1.94 2.17 6.39
C GLU A 72 2.39 1.15 7.43
N ALA A 73 1.80 1.20 8.61
CA ALA A 73 2.14 0.35 9.75
C ALA A 73 1.14 -0.82 9.92
N TRP A 74 0.05 -0.84 9.16
CA TRP A 74 -1.04 -1.80 9.31
C TRP A 74 -1.58 -1.82 10.74
N TYR A 75 -1.87 -3.00 11.29
CA TYR A 75 -2.20 -3.19 12.71
C TYR A 75 -0.98 -3.75 13.44
N PRO A 76 -0.09 -2.89 13.97
CA PRO A 76 1.25 -3.28 14.40
C PRO A 76 1.27 -4.05 15.73
N GLY A 77 0.14 -4.17 16.43
CA GLY A 77 0.02 -4.92 17.67
C GLY A 77 0.72 -4.27 18.87
N THR A 78 1.02 -5.06 19.89
CA THR A 78 1.47 -4.58 21.21
C THR A 78 2.78 -3.78 21.16
N SER A 79 3.71 -4.15 20.29
CA SER A 79 5.01 -3.46 20.15
C SER A 79 5.03 -2.43 19.02
N GLY A 80 3.84 -2.05 18.50
CA GLY A 80 3.72 -1.16 17.34
C GLY A 80 4.38 0.20 17.54
N GLY A 81 4.15 0.82 18.68
CA GLY A 81 4.74 2.14 18.97
C GLY A 81 6.27 2.12 18.94
N GLU A 82 6.89 1.09 19.52
CA GLU A 82 8.36 0.91 19.47
C GLU A 82 8.84 0.68 18.03
N ALA A 83 8.19 -0.21 17.29
CA ALA A 83 8.57 -0.54 15.92
C ALA A 83 8.46 0.68 15.00
N ILE A 84 7.36 1.44 15.08
CA ILE A 84 7.15 2.68 14.33
C ILE A 84 8.21 3.70 14.68
N GLY A 85 8.46 3.93 15.98
CA GLY A 85 9.47 4.88 16.43
C GLY A 85 10.87 4.55 15.89
N ARG A 86 11.29 3.30 15.96
CA ARG A 86 12.59 2.85 15.45
C ARG A 86 12.75 3.06 13.94
N VAL A 87 11.68 2.91 13.19
CA VAL A 87 11.70 3.23 11.75
C VAL A 87 11.77 4.74 11.53
N LEU A 88 10.90 5.51 12.17
CA LEU A 88 10.84 6.96 11.99
C LEU A 88 12.14 7.67 12.37
N PHE A 89 12.84 7.19 13.40
CA PHE A 89 14.12 7.75 13.84
C PHE A 89 15.36 7.09 13.22
N GLY A 90 15.17 6.19 12.26
CA GLY A 90 16.25 5.61 11.46
C GLY A 90 17.08 4.54 12.17
N GLU A 91 16.66 4.05 13.35
CA GLU A 91 17.30 2.92 14.03
C GLU A 91 17.12 1.60 13.26
N VAL A 92 16.00 1.48 12.55
CA VAL A 92 15.68 0.34 11.70
C VAL A 92 15.35 0.84 10.30
N ASN A 93 16.03 0.30 9.30
CA ASN A 93 15.71 0.56 7.91
C ASN A 93 14.44 -0.20 7.53
N PRO A 94 13.38 0.47 7.02
CA PRO A 94 12.18 -0.21 6.57
C PRO A 94 12.51 -1.20 5.45
N SER A 95 11.91 -2.38 5.52
CA SER A 95 12.09 -3.45 4.52
C SER A 95 10.76 -4.06 4.08
N GLY A 96 9.65 -3.57 4.62
CA GLY A 96 8.31 -3.95 4.24
C GLY A 96 7.95 -3.43 2.85
N HIS A 97 7.15 -4.22 2.12
CA HIS A 97 6.60 -3.87 0.83
C HIS A 97 5.11 -4.13 0.85
N LEU A 98 4.35 -3.31 0.15
CA LEU A 98 2.89 -3.41 0.15
C LEU A 98 2.42 -4.78 -0.36
N PRO A 99 1.64 -5.53 0.43
CA PRO A 99 1.09 -6.82 0.04
C PRO A 99 -0.18 -6.71 -0.81
N ILE A 100 -0.62 -5.47 -1.07
CA ILE A 100 -1.80 -5.15 -1.88
C ILE A 100 -1.50 -3.93 -2.76
N THR A 101 -2.33 -3.74 -3.80
CA THR A 101 -2.28 -2.54 -4.65
C THR A 101 -3.13 -1.45 -4.04
N PHE A 102 -2.59 -0.25 -3.89
CA PHE A 102 -3.32 0.95 -3.47
C PHE A 102 -3.86 1.68 -4.71
N PRO A 103 -5.18 1.78 -4.90
CA PRO A 103 -5.75 2.51 -6.04
C PRO A 103 -5.57 4.02 -5.88
N ALA A 104 -5.54 4.74 -7.00
CA ALA A 104 -5.57 6.19 -6.99
C ALA A 104 -7.00 6.75 -6.79
N SER A 105 -8.01 5.94 -7.10
CA SER A 105 -9.42 6.23 -6.85
C SER A 105 -10.22 4.93 -6.81
N GLU A 106 -11.40 4.97 -6.22
CA GLU A 106 -12.33 3.82 -6.15
C GLU A 106 -12.76 3.33 -7.52
N GLN A 107 -12.82 4.21 -8.52
CA GLN A 107 -13.17 3.87 -9.90
C GLN A 107 -12.17 2.91 -10.56
N GLN A 108 -10.99 2.73 -9.98
CA GLN A 108 -10.01 1.75 -10.43
C GLN A 108 -10.29 0.33 -9.92
N LEU A 109 -11.21 0.16 -8.98
CA LEU A 109 -11.56 -1.15 -8.45
C LEU A 109 -12.39 -1.94 -9.48
N PRO A 110 -12.34 -3.29 -9.47
CA PRO A 110 -13.22 -4.12 -10.27
C PRO A 110 -14.70 -3.85 -10.02
N ARG A 111 -15.02 -3.56 -8.77
CA ARG A 111 -16.36 -3.22 -8.28
C ARG A 111 -16.28 -1.93 -7.46
N PRO A 112 -16.37 -0.76 -8.12
CA PRO A 112 -16.22 0.53 -7.46
C PRO A 112 -17.43 0.93 -6.59
N VAL A 113 -18.52 0.18 -6.68
CA VAL A 113 -19.72 0.34 -5.85
C VAL A 113 -19.88 -0.94 -5.04
N LEU A 114 -20.16 -0.81 -3.75
CA LEU A 114 -20.39 -1.96 -2.88
C LEU A 114 -21.59 -2.78 -3.36
N ASP A 115 -21.43 -4.10 -3.35
CA ASP A 115 -22.55 -5.02 -3.44
C ASP A 115 -23.30 -4.99 -2.09
N GLY A 116 -24.60 -4.69 -2.12
CA GLY A 116 -25.39 -4.56 -0.90
C GLY A 116 -25.39 -3.15 -0.28
N ASP A 117 -26.08 -3.01 0.83
CA ASP A 117 -26.21 -1.76 1.59
C ASP A 117 -25.66 -1.98 3.01
N PRO A 118 -24.50 -1.39 3.36
CA PRO A 118 -23.92 -1.57 4.69
C PRO A 118 -24.79 -1.01 5.83
N LYS A 119 -25.80 -0.18 5.49
CA LYS A 119 -26.80 0.32 6.47
C LYS A 119 -27.96 -0.65 6.68
N LYS A 120 -28.04 -1.70 5.90
CA LYS A 120 -29.09 -2.72 5.93
C LYS A 120 -28.47 -4.12 5.87
N PRO A 121 -27.65 -4.48 6.86
CA PRO A 121 -26.90 -5.75 6.85
C PRO A 121 -27.80 -6.99 6.87
N GLU A 122 -29.07 -6.84 7.24
CA GLU A 122 -30.07 -7.92 7.24
C GLU A 122 -30.56 -8.28 5.84
N LEU A 123 -30.34 -7.41 4.83
CA LEU A 123 -30.71 -7.70 3.46
C LEU A 123 -29.66 -8.59 2.81
N ARG A 124 -30.11 -9.73 2.28
CA ARG A 124 -29.27 -10.60 1.48
C ARG A 124 -29.02 -9.99 0.12
N PHE A 125 -27.79 -10.14 -0.37
CA PHE A 125 -27.39 -9.72 -1.71
C PHE A 125 -26.38 -10.73 -2.28
N ASP A 126 -26.28 -10.77 -3.60
CA ASP A 126 -25.30 -11.59 -4.30
C ASP A 126 -24.04 -10.76 -4.56
N VAL A 127 -22.89 -11.36 -4.32
CA VAL A 127 -21.60 -10.79 -4.69
C VAL A 127 -21.13 -11.46 -5.98
N ASN A 128 -21.04 -10.68 -7.06
CA ASN A 128 -20.63 -11.19 -8.36
C ASN A 128 -19.14 -10.89 -8.60
N TYR A 129 -18.31 -11.94 -8.62
CA TYR A 129 -16.86 -11.85 -8.92
C TYR A 129 -16.61 -11.88 -10.43
N SER A 130 -17.15 -10.90 -11.14
CA SER A 130 -17.07 -10.79 -12.62
C SER A 130 -15.64 -10.56 -13.12
N GLU A 131 -14.72 -10.12 -12.25
CA GLU A 131 -13.30 -9.95 -12.54
C GLU A 131 -12.53 -11.27 -12.65
N GLY A 132 -13.11 -12.38 -12.16
CA GLY A 132 -12.48 -13.71 -12.19
C GLY A 132 -11.13 -13.73 -11.46
N ALA A 133 -10.08 -14.24 -12.11
CA ALA A 133 -8.73 -14.29 -11.55
C ALA A 133 -7.97 -12.94 -11.59
N ALA A 134 -8.54 -11.92 -12.23
CA ALA A 134 -7.91 -10.61 -12.38
C ALA A 134 -8.15 -9.72 -11.16
N VAL A 135 -7.59 -10.08 -10.01
CA VAL A 135 -7.67 -9.30 -8.75
C VAL A 135 -6.34 -8.62 -8.43
N GLY A 136 -6.40 -7.53 -7.65
CA GLY A 136 -5.22 -6.79 -7.22
C GLY A 136 -4.37 -6.32 -8.41
N TYR A 137 -3.05 -6.48 -8.35
CA TYR A 137 -2.14 -6.06 -9.41
C TYR A 137 -2.48 -6.64 -10.80
N LYS A 138 -3.08 -7.84 -10.86
CA LYS A 138 -3.49 -8.47 -12.12
C LYS A 138 -4.60 -7.70 -12.82
N TRP A 139 -5.56 -7.16 -12.04
CA TRP A 139 -6.60 -6.28 -12.55
C TRP A 139 -6.02 -4.98 -13.13
N PHE A 140 -5.11 -4.35 -12.37
CA PHE A 140 -4.46 -3.12 -12.82
C PHE A 140 -3.65 -3.35 -14.09
N ASP A 141 -2.91 -4.44 -14.18
CA ASP A 141 -2.16 -4.81 -15.39
C ASP A 141 -3.09 -5.11 -16.58
N LEU A 142 -4.17 -5.89 -16.35
CA LEU A 142 -5.13 -6.24 -17.39
C LEU A 142 -5.83 -5.00 -17.98
N LYS A 143 -6.16 -4.04 -17.13
CA LYS A 143 -6.85 -2.81 -17.53
C LYS A 143 -5.91 -1.66 -17.90
N GLY A 144 -4.60 -1.85 -17.77
CA GLY A 144 -3.62 -0.79 -18.03
C GLY A 144 -3.75 0.39 -17.06
N LEU A 145 -4.21 0.15 -15.83
CA LEU A 145 -4.43 1.20 -14.83
C LEU A 145 -3.13 1.48 -14.07
N LYS A 146 -2.88 2.76 -13.79
CA LYS A 146 -1.77 3.19 -12.94
C LYS A 146 -2.28 3.37 -11.51
N PRO A 147 -1.90 2.49 -10.56
CA PRO A 147 -2.29 2.64 -9.15
C PRO A 147 -1.58 3.82 -8.49
N LEU A 148 -2.04 4.21 -7.30
CA LEU A 148 -1.31 5.13 -6.43
C LEU A 148 0.01 4.49 -5.99
N PHE A 149 -0.06 3.27 -5.44
CA PHE A 149 1.10 2.43 -5.15
C PHE A 149 0.84 1.00 -5.64
N PRO A 150 1.76 0.42 -6.44
CA PRO A 150 1.60 -0.95 -6.90
C PRO A 150 1.84 -1.97 -5.78
N PHE A 151 1.31 -3.17 -5.95
CA PHE A 151 1.73 -4.33 -5.15
C PHE A 151 3.25 -4.46 -5.15
N GLY A 152 3.84 -4.71 -3.99
CA GLY A 152 5.28 -4.80 -3.81
C GLY A 152 6.01 -3.47 -3.71
N TYR A 153 5.30 -2.33 -3.70
CA TYR A 153 5.92 -1.02 -3.48
C TYR A 153 6.45 -0.91 -2.05
N GLY A 154 7.64 -0.33 -1.91
CA GLY A 154 8.25 0.01 -0.64
C GLY A 154 9.52 0.83 -0.86
N LEU A 155 9.81 1.73 0.07
CA LEU A 155 11.03 2.52 0.09
C LEU A 155 11.98 2.01 1.17
N SER A 156 13.25 2.30 1.02
CA SER A 156 14.31 1.93 1.95
C SER A 156 15.22 3.15 2.19
N TYR A 157 15.89 3.19 3.33
CA TYR A 157 16.93 4.19 3.61
C TYR A 157 18.26 3.87 2.90
N THR A 158 18.29 2.80 2.12
CA THR A 158 19.39 2.43 1.24
C THR A 158 18.89 2.14 -0.17
N SER A 159 19.78 1.88 -1.09
CA SER A 159 19.46 1.54 -2.49
C SER A 159 19.97 0.15 -2.83
N PHE A 160 19.27 -0.50 -3.76
CA PHE A 160 19.63 -1.82 -4.26
C PHE A 160 19.74 -1.81 -5.78
N SER A 161 20.75 -2.50 -6.33
CA SER A 161 20.75 -2.90 -7.73
C SER A 161 20.29 -4.33 -7.88
N HIS A 162 19.71 -4.63 -9.05
CA HIS A 162 19.24 -5.95 -9.42
C HIS A 162 19.85 -6.29 -10.77
N ASP A 163 20.75 -7.28 -10.81
CA ASP A 163 21.57 -7.58 -11.97
C ASP A 163 21.57 -9.08 -12.28
N GLY A 164 21.97 -9.46 -13.48
CA GLY A 164 22.27 -10.82 -13.87
C GLY A 164 21.03 -11.73 -13.90
N LEU A 165 19.84 -11.20 -14.26
CA LEU A 165 18.65 -12.04 -14.40
C LEU A 165 18.88 -13.12 -15.47
N ALA A 166 18.76 -14.38 -15.06
CA ALA A 166 18.77 -15.54 -15.93
C ALA A 166 17.60 -16.45 -15.57
N ALA A 167 17.03 -17.07 -16.61
CA ALA A 167 15.95 -18.04 -16.46
C ALA A 167 16.27 -19.29 -17.28
N HIS A 168 16.14 -20.44 -16.67
CA HIS A 168 16.39 -21.73 -17.29
C HIS A 168 15.22 -22.69 -17.03
N TRP A 169 14.72 -23.31 -18.08
CA TRP A 169 13.68 -24.32 -18.03
C TRP A 169 14.27 -25.68 -18.29
N ALA A 170 14.18 -26.60 -17.32
CA ALA A 170 14.60 -28.01 -17.49
C ALA A 170 13.70 -28.91 -16.63
N ASP A 171 13.43 -30.11 -17.10
CA ASP A 171 12.69 -31.14 -16.35
C ASP A 171 11.36 -30.67 -15.73
N GLY A 172 10.64 -29.81 -16.45
CA GLY A 172 9.37 -29.23 -15.95
C GLY A 172 9.51 -28.17 -14.87
N GLN A 173 10.73 -27.69 -14.61
CA GLN A 173 11.02 -26.69 -13.60
C GLN A 173 11.64 -25.43 -14.21
N LEU A 174 11.15 -24.26 -13.79
CA LEU A 174 11.74 -22.97 -14.09
C LEU A 174 12.68 -22.54 -12.95
N THR A 175 13.97 -22.43 -13.26
CA THR A 175 14.96 -21.86 -12.35
C THR A 175 15.25 -20.41 -12.75
N VAL A 176 15.07 -19.50 -11.79
CA VAL A 176 15.37 -18.08 -11.99
C VAL A 176 16.49 -17.68 -11.03
N SER A 177 17.54 -17.05 -11.56
CA SER A 177 18.66 -16.54 -10.78
C SER A 177 18.90 -15.07 -11.08
N PHE A 178 19.29 -14.32 -10.06
CA PHE A 178 19.65 -12.90 -10.16
C PHE A 178 20.49 -12.50 -8.94
N THR A 179 21.13 -11.35 -9.02
CA THR A 179 21.91 -10.75 -7.93
C THR A 179 21.23 -9.51 -7.40
N ILE A 180 21.06 -9.42 -6.08
CA ILE A 180 20.67 -8.19 -5.38
C ILE A 180 21.89 -7.67 -4.64
N LYS A 181 22.27 -6.41 -4.89
CA LYS A 181 23.37 -5.75 -4.21
C LYS A 181 22.88 -4.48 -3.52
N ASN A 182 23.18 -4.34 -2.23
CA ASN A 182 23.01 -3.06 -1.55
C ASN A 182 24.08 -2.09 -2.05
N THR A 183 23.66 -0.98 -2.65
CA THR A 183 24.54 0.04 -3.24
C THR A 183 24.60 1.32 -2.42
N GLY A 184 23.84 1.41 -1.33
CA GLY A 184 23.87 2.53 -0.39
C GLY A 184 24.72 2.24 0.85
N ALA A 185 24.65 3.17 1.81
CA ALA A 185 25.51 3.16 2.99
C ALA A 185 24.86 2.49 4.22
N VAL A 186 23.55 2.24 4.19
CA VAL A 186 22.80 1.70 5.32
C VAL A 186 22.47 0.24 5.08
N ALA A 187 22.61 -0.60 6.10
CA ALA A 187 22.18 -1.99 6.02
C ALA A 187 20.67 -2.08 5.78
N GLY A 188 20.23 -3.02 4.96
CA GLY A 188 18.82 -3.19 4.61
C GLY A 188 18.54 -4.53 3.96
N LYS A 189 17.24 -4.83 3.81
CA LYS A 189 16.76 -6.05 3.14
C LYS A 189 16.13 -5.64 1.82
N GLY A 190 16.65 -6.16 0.71
CA GLY A 190 16.05 -6.02 -0.61
C GLY A 190 15.03 -7.13 -0.85
N LEU A 191 13.89 -6.79 -1.45
CA LEU A 191 12.88 -7.74 -1.91
C LEU A 191 12.89 -7.80 -3.43
N ALA A 192 12.93 -9.02 -3.97
CA ALA A 192 12.68 -9.26 -5.38
C ALA A 192 11.39 -10.05 -5.56
N GLN A 193 10.63 -9.68 -6.57
CA GLN A 193 9.42 -10.39 -6.98
C GLN A 193 9.63 -10.91 -8.42
N VAL A 194 9.41 -12.18 -8.61
CA VAL A 194 9.49 -12.83 -9.93
C VAL A 194 8.08 -12.99 -10.48
N TYR A 195 7.85 -12.46 -11.67
CA TYR A 195 6.57 -12.59 -12.36
C TYR A 195 6.74 -13.39 -13.64
N VAL A 196 5.84 -14.33 -13.85
CA VAL A 196 5.79 -15.13 -15.06
C VAL A 196 4.55 -14.74 -15.86
N ALA A 197 4.76 -14.28 -17.09
CA ALA A 197 3.67 -13.95 -18.01
C ALA A 197 3.36 -15.16 -18.89
N SER A 198 2.07 -15.38 -19.15
CA SER A 198 1.61 -16.33 -20.15
C SER A 198 1.75 -15.76 -21.56
N PRO A 199 1.94 -16.59 -22.59
CA PRO A 199 1.66 -16.19 -23.96
C PRO A 199 0.26 -15.60 -24.09
N LYS A 200 0.10 -14.58 -24.95
CA LYS A 200 -1.18 -13.88 -25.13
C LYS A 200 -2.34 -14.86 -25.33
N GLY A 201 -3.42 -14.64 -24.59
CA GLY A 201 -4.69 -15.36 -24.75
C GLY A 201 -4.81 -16.66 -23.98
N LEU A 202 -3.81 -17.07 -23.19
CA LEU A 202 -3.88 -18.32 -22.44
C LEU A 202 -4.34 -18.18 -20.98
N TRP A 203 -4.22 -16.99 -20.42
CA TRP A 203 -4.66 -16.72 -19.04
C TRP A 203 -5.62 -15.53 -18.97
N GLU A 204 -6.48 -15.55 -17.95
CA GLU A 204 -7.38 -14.45 -17.64
C GLU A 204 -6.62 -13.21 -17.13
N ALA A 205 -5.40 -13.38 -16.63
CA ALA A 205 -4.55 -12.33 -16.12
C ALA A 205 -3.18 -12.31 -16.82
N PRO A 206 -2.57 -11.14 -17.03
CA PRO A 206 -1.35 -10.99 -17.85
C PRO A 206 -0.11 -11.64 -17.24
N LYS A 207 -0.04 -11.78 -15.91
CA LYS A 207 1.10 -12.39 -15.21
C LYS A 207 0.72 -12.89 -13.80
N ARG A 208 1.54 -13.78 -13.28
CA ARG A 208 1.47 -14.29 -11.90
C ARG A 208 2.83 -14.17 -11.22
#